data_0b686d2140bfd69ad7eead2da3645361
#
_entry.id   0b686d2140bfd69ad7eead2da3645361
#
_cell.length_a   1.000
_cell.length_b   1.000
_cell.length_c   1.000
_cell.angle_alpha   90.00
_cell.angle_beta   90.00
_cell.angle_gamma   90.00
#
_symmetry.space_group_name_H-M   'P 1'
#
loop_
_entity.id
_entity.type
_entity.pdbx_description
1 polymer ?
#
loop_
_entity_poly.entity_id
_entity_poly.type
_entity_poly.pdbx_seq_one_letter_code
_entity_poly.pdbx_strand_id
1 'polypeptide(L)'
;TNAVYTAALNNENVDADSFSDFTADGFFFTVNGMHCAYNYRLRNKIEANVTEEGSVTFNASNGKVVEMRDATSPNVLLVGPYYGGYDPTFTDQYRREAASVAEATGGTLTILAGHDATGPAIAAAFPDKGAVIYDSHGIASGTSTYLCLTTNQGITNEDYANGWAVRSGNEAFIDGRYVENHITSALDNPFVWMAIC
;
A
#
# COMPACT_ATOMS: atom_id res chain seq x y z
N THR A 1 13.94 0.80 -17.71
CA THR A 1 14.23 -0.45 -16.97
C THR A 1 15.58 -0.39 -16.32
N ASN A 2 16.64 -0.10 -17.08
CA ASN A 2 17.99 -0.02 -16.54
C ASN A 2 18.18 1.10 -15.51
N ALA A 3 17.50 2.22 -15.64
CA ALA A 3 17.67 3.36 -14.72
C ALA A 3 17.22 3.03 -13.28
N VAL A 4 16.07 2.38 -13.10
CA VAL A 4 15.58 2.03 -11.74
C VAL A 4 16.44 0.93 -11.13
N TYR A 5 16.81 -0.08 -11.90
CA TYR A 5 17.74 -1.11 -11.46
C TYR A 5 19.10 -0.51 -11.04
N THR A 6 19.66 0.37 -11.87
CA THR A 6 20.91 1.06 -11.56
C THR A 6 20.79 1.95 -10.33
N ALA A 7 19.67 2.66 -10.17
CA ALA A 7 19.42 3.48 -8.98
C ALA A 7 19.31 2.62 -7.71
N ALA A 8 18.61 1.49 -7.80
CA ALA A 8 18.51 0.56 -6.68
C ALA A 8 19.87 -0.04 -6.32
N LEU A 9 20.67 -0.46 -7.30
CA LEU A 9 22.04 -0.98 -7.07
C LEU A 9 22.98 0.02 -6.40
N ASN A 10 22.76 1.31 -6.65
CA ASN A 10 23.62 2.37 -6.07
C ASN A 10 23.11 2.84 -4.70
N ASN A 11 22.01 2.30 -4.20
CA ASN A 11 21.48 2.68 -2.89
C ASN A 11 22.12 1.79 -1.80
N GLU A 12 22.77 2.41 -0.81
CA GLU A 12 23.48 1.73 0.27
C GLU A 12 22.60 0.83 1.14
N ASN A 13 21.27 1.07 1.14
CA ASN A 13 20.31 0.26 1.90
C ASN A 13 19.83 -0.97 1.13
N VAL A 14 20.21 -1.12 -0.14
CA VAL A 14 19.83 -2.25 -0.99
C VAL A 14 20.93 -3.30 -0.96
N ASP A 15 20.56 -4.54 -0.68
CA ASP A 15 21.45 -5.68 -0.83
C ASP A 15 21.64 -5.97 -2.33
N ALA A 16 22.82 -5.62 -2.84
CA ALA A 16 23.15 -5.76 -4.26
C ALA A 16 23.13 -7.21 -4.76
N ASP A 17 23.31 -8.19 -3.88
CA ASP A 17 23.28 -9.61 -4.21
C ASP A 17 21.88 -10.22 -4.15
N SER A 18 20.89 -9.45 -3.69
CA SER A 18 19.50 -9.91 -3.50
C SER A 18 18.62 -9.83 -4.75
N PHE A 19 19.08 -9.21 -5.81
CA PHE A 19 18.27 -9.07 -7.03
C PHE A 19 17.98 -10.41 -7.68
N SER A 20 16.69 -10.71 -7.88
CA SER A 20 16.22 -11.97 -8.47
C SER A 20 14.98 -11.78 -9.35
N ASP A 21 14.63 -12.86 -10.05
CA ASP A 21 13.39 -13.00 -10.83
C ASP A 21 13.14 -11.86 -11.82
N PHE A 22 14.19 -11.48 -12.53
CA PHE A 22 14.06 -10.50 -13.61
C PHE A 22 13.11 -11.01 -14.68
N THR A 23 11.95 -10.37 -14.75
CA THR A 23 10.93 -10.63 -15.77
C THR A 23 10.81 -9.43 -16.71
N ALA A 24 10.01 -9.58 -17.77
CA ALA A 24 9.64 -8.42 -18.60
C ALA A 24 8.91 -7.35 -17.81
N ASP A 25 8.31 -7.70 -16.66
CA ASP A 25 7.42 -6.87 -15.88
C ASP A 25 8.04 -6.33 -14.58
N GLY A 26 9.18 -6.87 -14.11
CA GLY A 26 9.80 -6.41 -12.86
C GLY A 26 10.96 -7.25 -12.35
N PHE A 27 11.36 -6.98 -11.12
CA PHE A 27 12.36 -7.72 -10.39
C PHE A 27 12.12 -7.64 -8.88
N PHE A 28 12.71 -8.58 -8.13
CA PHE A 28 12.72 -8.59 -6.68
C PHE A 28 14.10 -8.19 -6.15
N PHE A 29 14.14 -7.59 -4.97
CA PHE A 29 15.36 -7.18 -4.28
C PHE A 29 15.10 -7.01 -2.78
N THR A 30 16.15 -6.76 -2.01
CA THR A 30 16.04 -6.61 -0.55
C THR A 30 16.59 -5.25 -0.13
N VAL A 31 15.86 -4.54 0.73
CA VAL A 31 16.25 -3.25 1.31
C VAL A 31 16.29 -3.42 2.83
N ASN A 32 17.47 -3.27 3.45
CA ASN A 32 17.63 -3.46 4.90
C ASN A 32 17.01 -4.77 5.43
N GLY A 33 17.15 -5.87 4.67
CA GLY A 33 16.59 -7.17 5.02
C GLY A 33 15.10 -7.36 4.66
N MET A 34 14.44 -6.35 4.12
CA MET A 34 13.05 -6.41 3.68
C MET A 34 12.97 -6.78 2.19
N HIS A 35 12.17 -7.80 1.86
CA HIS A 35 11.94 -8.20 0.48
C HIS A 35 11.05 -7.17 -0.23
N CYS A 36 11.51 -6.67 -1.35
CA CYS A 36 10.85 -5.67 -2.17
C CYS A 36 10.65 -6.19 -3.60
N ALA A 37 9.64 -5.65 -4.27
CA ALA A 37 9.37 -5.94 -5.67
C ALA A 37 9.21 -4.64 -6.46
N TYR A 38 9.75 -4.60 -7.66
CA TYR A 38 9.50 -3.55 -8.63
C TYR A 38 8.76 -4.13 -9.83
N ASN A 39 7.63 -3.52 -10.21
CA ASN A 39 6.80 -3.96 -11.32
C ASN A 39 6.65 -2.85 -12.36
N TYR A 40 6.98 -3.16 -13.63
CA TYR A 40 6.96 -2.22 -14.76
C TYR A 40 5.58 -2.06 -15.42
N ARG A 41 4.64 -2.96 -15.19
CA ARG A 41 3.34 -2.94 -15.89
C ARG A 41 2.54 -1.67 -15.63
N LEU A 42 2.74 -1.06 -14.48
CA LEU A 42 2.13 0.24 -14.14
C LEU A 42 2.69 1.40 -14.98
N ARG A 43 3.65 1.13 -15.86
CA ARG A 43 4.51 2.13 -16.49
C ARG A 43 4.04 2.76 -17.77
N ASN A 44 3.03 2.25 -18.42
CA ASN A 44 2.74 2.71 -19.79
C ASN A 44 2.29 4.17 -19.90
N LYS A 45 2.30 4.97 -18.82
CA LYS A 45 1.94 6.38 -18.86
C LYS A 45 2.58 7.26 -17.76
N ILE A 46 3.67 6.84 -17.12
CA ILE A 46 4.32 7.68 -16.11
C ILE A 46 5.72 8.06 -16.59
N GLU A 47 5.92 9.33 -16.92
CA GLU A 47 7.26 9.92 -17.08
C GLU A 47 7.74 10.38 -15.71
N ALA A 48 8.81 9.78 -15.21
CA ALA A 48 9.44 10.21 -13.97
C ALA A 48 10.55 11.22 -14.27
N ASN A 49 10.45 12.40 -13.71
CA ASN A 49 11.53 13.38 -13.68
C ASN A 49 12.12 13.39 -12.26
N VAL A 50 13.39 13.01 -12.15
CA VAL A 50 14.14 13.10 -10.89
C VAL A 50 14.77 14.49 -10.83
N THR A 51 14.45 15.27 -9.80
CA THR A 51 15.10 16.54 -9.52
C THR A 51 16.36 16.34 -8.68
N GLU A 52 17.29 17.29 -8.72
CA GLU A 52 18.54 17.23 -7.94
C GLU A 52 18.31 17.20 -6.40
N GLU A 53 17.09 17.49 -5.95
CA GLU A 53 16.70 17.45 -4.52
C GLU A 53 16.09 16.11 -4.08
N GLY A 54 16.13 15.08 -4.93
CA GLY A 54 15.64 13.72 -4.59
C GLY A 54 14.13 13.56 -4.63
N SER A 55 13.37 14.57 -5.04
CA SER A 55 11.94 14.40 -5.31
C SER A 55 11.73 13.77 -6.68
N VAL A 56 10.83 12.78 -6.74
CA VAL A 56 10.44 12.11 -7.98
C VAL A 56 9.03 12.58 -8.35
N THR A 57 8.93 13.26 -9.49
CA THR A 57 7.63 13.66 -10.03
C THR A 57 7.12 12.65 -11.04
N PHE A 58 5.88 12.21 -10.89
CA PHE A 58 5.20 11.35 -11.84
C PHE A 58 4.08 12.14 -12.53
N ASN A 59 4.03 12.06 -13.86
CA ASN A 59 2.87 12.52 -14.61
C ASN A 59 1.85 11.37 -14.66
N ALA A 60 0.82 11.47 -13.85
CA ALA A 60 -0.29 10.53 -13.93
C ALA A 60 -1.02 10.66 -15.27
N SER A 61 -1.68 9.59 -15.73
CA SER A 61 -2.39 9.54 -17.02
C SER A 61 -3.52 10.58 -17.17
N ASN A 62 -3.89 11.27 -16.09
CA ASN A 62 -4.88 12.34 -16.05
C ASN A 62 -4.27 13.75 -16.11
N GLY A 63 -2.96 13.87 -16.36
CA GLY A 63 -2.24 15.15 -16.40
C GLY A 63 -1.93 15.77 -15.04
N LYS A 64 -2.26 15.10 -13.93
CA LYS A 64 -1.82 15.54 -12.60
C LYS A 64 -0.35 15.20 -12.42
N VAL A 65 0.43 16.18 -12.02
CA VAL A 65 1.78 15.96 -11.51
C VAL A 65 1.66 15.46 -10.08
N VAL A 66 2.11 14.24 -9.83
CA VAL A 66 2.22 13.69 -8.48
C VAL A 66 3.69 13.81 -8.08
N GLU A 67 3.96 14.70 -7.15
CA GLU A 67 5.27 14.82 -6.53
C GLU A 67 5.35 13.77 -5.41
N MET A 68 6.23 12.78 -5.56
CA MET A 68 6.54 11.88 -4.46
C MET A 68 7.60 12.57 -3.61
N ARG A 69 7.19 12.94 -2.42
CA ARG A 69 8.09 13.35 -1.34
C ARG A 69 8.30 12.15 -0.43
N ASP A 70 9.43 12.12 0.24
CA ASP A 70 9.62 11.18 1.34
C ASP A 70 8.49 11.39 2.37
N ALA A 71 7.93 10.29 2.87
CA ALA A 71 6.99 10.37 3.97
C ALA A 71 7.68 11.01 5.16
N THR A 72 7.07 12.02 5.75
CA THR A 72 7.61 12.72 6.92
C THR A 72 7.11 12.11 8.22
N SER A 73 5.96 11.43 8.18
CA SER A 73 5.41 10.75 9.35
C SER A 73 6.16 9.46 9.66
N PRO A 74 6.58 9.25 10.91
CA PRO A 74 7.16 7.99 11.36
C PRO A 74 6.12 6.91 11.66
N ASN A 75 4.82 7.23 11.59
CA ASN A 75 3.74 6.36 12.03
C ASN A 75 3.42 5.26 11.02
N VAL A 76 3.01 4.11 11.52
CA VAL A 76 2.69 2.92 10.74
C VAL A 76 1.23 2.50 10.95
N LEU A 77 0.56 2.11 9.89
CA LEU A 77 -0.75 1.48 9.92
C LEU A 77 -0.63 0.02 9.44
N LEU A 78 -1.13 -0.91 10.25
CA LEU A 78 -1.34 -2.29 9.83
C LEU A 78 -2.84 -2.56 9.74
N VAL A 79 -3.28 -3.05 8.59
CA VAL A 79 -4.66 -3.43 8.30
C VAL A 79 -4.71 -4.93 8.07
N GLY A 80 -5.34 -5.68 8.99
CA GLY A 80 -5.48 -7.14 8.94
C GLY A 80 -6.94 -7.56 9.18
N PRO A 81 -7.85 -7.43 8.20
CA PRO A 81 -9.27 -7.74 8.37
C PRO A 81 -9.54 -9.18 8.80
N TYR A 82 -8.66 -10.10 8.45
CA TYR A 82 -8.80 -11.52 8.75
C TYR A 82 -8.05 -11.98 10.02
N TYR A 83 -7.38 -11.06 10.72
CA TYR A 83 -6.75 -11.37 12.01
C TYR A 83 -7.80 -11.68 13.10
N GLY A 84 -7.34 -12.33 14.17
CA GLY A 84 -8.22 -12.64 15.30
C GLY A 84 -9.10 -13.89 15.10
N GLY A 85 -8.73 -14.78 14.16
CA GLY A 85 -9.40 -16.06 13.95
C GLY A 85 -10.50 -16.05 12.89
N TYR A 86 -10.63 -14.98 12.14
CA TYR A 86 -11.58 -14.94 11.00
C TYR A 86 -11.15 -15.83 9.85
N ASP A 87 -9.84 -15.92 9.60
CA ASP A 87 -9.24 -16.89 8.70
C ASP A 87 -7.95 -17.43 9.32
N PRO A 88 -7.83 -18.74 9.56
CA PRO A 88 -6.66 -19.34 10.20
C PRO A 88 -5.38 -19.26 9.35
N THR A 89 -5.48 -18.94 8.08
CA THR A 89 -4.33 -18.72 7.20
C THR A 89 -3.67 -17.36 7.43
N PHE A 90 -4.41 -16.40 8.00
CA PHE A 90 -3.89 -15.09 8.38
C PHE A 90 -3.40 -15.13 9.81
N THR A 91 -2.12 -15.37 9.95
CA THR A 91 -1.42 -15.22 11.24
C THR A 91 -1.00 -13.77 11.41
N ASP A 92 -0.75 -13.34 12.64
CA ASP A 92 -0.27 -11.97 12.93
C ASP A 92 1.18 -11.73 12.44
N GLN A 93 1.59 -12.35 11.32
CA GLN A 93 3.00 -12.30 10.89
C GLN A 93 3.48 -10.86 10.65
N TYR A 94 2.69 -10.04 9.99
CA TYR A 94 3.07 -8.65 9.70
C TYR A 94 2.99 -7.71 10.91
N ARG A 95 2.46 -8.17 12.04
CA ARG A 95 2.43 -7.37 13.28
C ARG A 95 3.83 -7.07 13.81
N ARG A 96 4.74 -8.05 13.74
CA ARG A 96 6.13 -7.87 14.18
C ARG A 96 6.90 -6.95 13.24
N GLU A 97 6.72 -7.13 11.94
CA GLU A 97 7.33 -6.30 10.92
C GLU A 97 6.86 -4.85 11.04
N ALA A 98 5.55 -4.62 11.18
CA ALA A 98 4.98 -3.30 11.37
C ALA A 98 5.48 -2.63 12.67
N ALA A 99 5.59 -3.41 13.76
CA ALA A 99 6.14 -2.92 15.02
C ALA A 99 7.62 -2.54 14.90
N SER A 100 8.41 -3.36 14.19
CA SER A 100 9.84 -3.09 13.94
C SER A 100 10.03 -1.83 13.09
N VAL A 101 9.18 -1.60 12.09
CA VAL A 101 9.20 -0.37 11.28
C VAL A 101 8.88 0.85 12.17
N ALA A 102 7.81 0.78 12.96
CA ALA A 102 7.42 1.89 13.86
C ALA A 102 8.52 2.19 14.89
N GLU A 103 9.15 1.16 15.45
CA GLU A 103 10.29 1.32 16.37
C GLU A 103 11.48 1.98 15.68
N ALA A 104 11.85 1.49 14.50
CA ALA A 104 12.99 2.01 13.74
C ALA A 104 12.81 3.47 13.31
N THR A 105 11.56 3.89 13.03
CA THR A 105 11.23 5.26 12.64
C THR A 105 10.95 6.17 13.84
N GLY A 106 10.86 5.62 15.07
CA GLY A 106 10.46 6.37 16.26
C GLY A 106 8.98 6.76 16.26
N GLY A 107 8.17 6.08 15.47
CA GLY A 107 6.74 6.34 15.31
C GLY A 107 5.84 5.45 16.16
N THR A 108 4.55 5.52 15.88
CA THR A 108 3.52 4.69 16.51
C THR A 108 2.94 3.69 15.54
N LEU A 109 2.56 2.50 16.03
CA LEU A 109 1.84 1.50 15.26
C LEU A 109 0.34 1.58 15.58
N THR A 110 -0.46 1.81 14.56
CA THR A 110 -1.93 1.65 14.59
C THR A 110 -2.28 0.31 13.94
N ILE A 111 -3.12 -0.49 14.58
CA ILE A 111 -3.58 -1.78 14.05
C ILE A 111 -5.09 -1.75 13.91
N LEU A 112 -5.57 -2.02 12.71
CA LEU A 112 -6.98 -2.30 12.42
C LEU A 112 -7.11 -3.77 12.05
N ALA A 113 -7.73 -4.56 12.94
CA ALA A 113 -7.80 -6.01 12.81
C ALA A 113 -9.25 -6.50 12.89
N GLY A 114 -9.55 -7.62 12.20
CA GLY A 114 -10.88 -8.20 12.23
C GLY A 114 -11.97 -7.21 11.84
N HIS A 115 -13.04 -7.14 12.62
CA HIS A 115 -14.17 -6.23 12.36
C HIS A 115 -13.85 -4.73 12.63
N ASP A 116 -12.74 -4.40 13.27
CA ASP A 116 -12.30 -3.01 13.42
C ASP A 116 -11.70 -2.45 12.12
N ALA A 117 -11.27 -3.34 11.20
CA ALA A 117 -10.80 -2.97 9.87
C ALA A 117 -11.97 -2.63 8.93
N THR A 118 -12.74 -1.61 9.27
CA THR A 118 -13.83 -1.09 8.44
C THR A 118 -13.29 -0.10 7.41
N GLY A 119 -14.00 0.06 6.28
CA GLY A 119 -13.63 1.06 5.27
C GLY A 119 -13.43 2.47 5.86
N PRO A 120 -14.39 3.01 6.64
CA PRO A 120 -14.24 4.30 7.29
C PRO A 120 -13.05 4.38 8.27
N ALA A 121 -12.80 3.32 9.06
CA ALA A 121 -11.67 3.31 9.99
C ALA A 121 -10.32 3.34 9.25
N ILE A 122 -10.22 2.61 8.14
CA ILE A 122 -9.03 2.62 7.29
C ILE A 122 -8.81 4.02 6.70
N ALA A 123 -9.84 4.61 6.10
CA ALA A 123 -9.74 5.95 5.51
C ALA A 123 -9.37 7.01 6.57
N ALA A 124 -9.94 6.93 7.78
CA ALA A 124 -9.65 7.85 8.88
C ALA A 124 -8.22 7.69 9.43
N ALA A 125 -7.68 6.46 9.42
CA ALA A 125 -6.35 6.19 9.96
C ALA A 125 -5.21 6.51 8.98
N PHE A 126 -5.51 6.65 7.69
CA PHE A 126 -4.51 6.74 6.62
C PHE A 126 -3.67 8.03 6.63
N PRO A 127 -4.24 9.24 6.88
CA PRO A 127 -3.59 10.50 6.56
C PRO A 127 -2.27 10.80 7.26
N ASP A 128 -2.05 10.31 8.47
CA ASP A 128 -0.83 10.61 9.24
C ASP A 128 0.17 9.44 9.24
N LYS A 129 0.16 8.62 8.22
CA LYS A 129 1.02 7.42 8.14
C LYS A 129 2.13 7.59 7.12
N GLY A 130 3.36 7.25 7.54
CA GLY A 130 4.49 7.12 6.63
C GLY A 130 4.59 5.73 6.00
N ALA A 131 4.00 4.71 6.66
CA ALA A 131 3.88 3.37 6.09
C ALA A 131 2.51 2.76 6.38
N VAL A 132 1.98 2.04 5.39
CA VAL A 132 0.73 1.29 5.49
C VAL A 132 0.96 -0.13 5.00
N ILE A 133 0.64 -1.10 5.83
CA ILE A 133 0.75 -2.53 5.52
C ILE A 133 -0.65 -3.12 5.50
N TYR A 134 -1.02 -3.70 4.36
CA TYR A 134 -2.24 -4.47 4.21
C TYR A 134 -1.91 -5.96 4.20
N ASP A 135 -2.61 -6.74 5.04
CA ASP A 135 -2.57 -8.20 5.04
C ASP A 135 -4.00 -8.73 4.96
N SER A 136 -4.42 -9.11 3.74
CA SER A 136 -5.81 -9.43 3.46
C SER A 136 -5.94 -10.28 2.20
N HIS A 137 -7.12 -10.84 1.96
CA HIS A 137 -7.51 -11.27 0.62
C HIS A 137 -7.67 -10.07 -0.31
N GLY A 138 -7.47 -10.32 -1.61
CA GLY A 138 -7.72 -9.36 -2.67
C GLY A 138 -8.55 -9.98 -3.79
N ILE A 139 -9.31 -9.16 -4.49
CA ILE A 139 -9.96 -9.55 -5.74
C ILE A 139 -9.69 -8.54 -6.83
N ALA A 140 -9.62 -9.02 -8.06
CA ALA A 140 -9.56 -8.18 -9.24
C ALA A 140 -10.93 -8.18 -9.94
N SER A 141 -11.42 -7.00 -10.30
CA SER A 141 -12.64 -6.85 -11.09
C SER A 141 -12.45 -5.74 -12.13
N GLY A 142 -12.52 -6.12 -13.40
CA GLY A 142 -12.19 -5.21 -14.50
C GLY A 142 -10.72 -4.75 -14.42
N THR A 143 -10.53 -3.43 -14.29
CA THR A 143 -9.19 -2.80 -14.17
C THR A 143 -8.82 -2.45 -12.72
N SER A 144 -9.67 -2.79 -11.76
CA SER A 144 -9.50 -2.46 -10.35
C SER A 144 -9.11 -3.68 -9.53
N THR A 145 -8.26 -3.47 -8.55
CA THR A 145 -7.93 -4.43 -7.49
C THR A 145 -8.53 -3.94 -6.19
N TYR A 146 -9.22 -4.82 -5.50
CA TYR A 146 -9.93 -4.52 -4.26
C TYR A 146 -9.30 -5.28 -3.09
N LEU A 147 -9.25 -4.61 -1.96
CA LEU A 147 -8.92 -5.17 -0.65
C LEU A 147 -10.19 -5.74 -0.02
N CYS A 148 -10.13 -6.99 0.45
CA CYS A 148 -11.24 -7.64 1.15
C CYS A 148 -11.34 -7.19 2.60
N LEU A 149 -12.56 -6.94 3.07
CA LEU A 149 -12.91 -6.63 4.46
C LEU A 149 -13.91 -7.65 4.97
N THR A 150 -13.81 -8.06 6.23
CA THR A 150 -14.74 -9.02 6.87
C THR A 150 -16.10 -8.41 7.18
N THR A 151 -16.27 -7.12 6.98
CA THR A 151 -17.51 -6.38 7.26
C THR A 151 -17.78 -5.32 6.20
N ASN A 152 -19.05 -5.03 5.98
CA ASN A 152 -19.48 -3.92 5.12
C ASN A 152 -19.91 -2.69 5.93
N GLN A 153 -19.61 -2.64 7.23
CA GLN A 153 -20.00 -1.56 8.11
C GLN A 153 -19.42 -0.22 7.63
N GLY A 154 -20.31 0.76 7.47
CA GLY A 154 -19.95 2.11 7.05
C GLY A 154 -19.68 2.28 5.55
N ILE A 155 -19.80 1.23 4.75
CA ILE A 155 -19.76 1.33 3.28
C ILE A 155 -21.16 1.73 2.81
N THR A 156 -21.27 2.80 2.05
CA THR A 156 -22.54 3.37 1.62
C THR A 156 -23.03 2.80 0.28
N ASN A 157 -24.30 3.01 -0.04
CA ASN A 157 -24.83 2.66 -1.35
C ASN A 157 -24.18 3.47 -2.48
N GLU A 158 -23.73 4.68 -2.18
CA GLU A 158 -23.00 5.53 -3.13
C GLU A 158 -21.62 4.95 -3.47
N ASP A 159 -20.92 4.40 -2.48
CA ASP A 159 -19.62 3.74 -2.71
C ASP A 159 -19.75 2.54 -3.67
N TYR A 160 -20.81 1.76 -3.49
CA TYR A 160 -21.12 0.66 -4.38
C TYR A 160 -21.54 1.14 -5.79
N ALA A 161 -22.34 2.18 -5.87
CA ALA A 161 -22.80 2.75 -7.14
C ALA A 161 -21.65 3.34 -7.97
N ASN A 162 -20.67 3.96 -7.28
CA ASN A 162 -19.47 4.52 -7.90
C ASN A 162 -18.43 3.44 -8.25
N GLY A 163 -18.63 2.20 -7.82
CA GLY A 163 -17.68 1.10 -8.02
C GLY A 163 -16.38 1.26 -7.20
N TRP A 164 -16.40 2.05 -6.12
CA TRP A 164 -15.31 2.17 -5.16
C TRP A 164 -15.30 1.03 -4.16
N ALA A 165 -16.46 0.42 -3.98
CA ALA A 165 -16.64 -0.78 -3.21
C ALA A 165 -17.46 -1.83 -3.97
N VAL A 166 -17.24 -3.11 -3.60
CA VAL A 166 -18.03 -4.25 -4.08
C VAL A 166 -18.46 -5.07 -2.86
N ARG A 167 -19.60 -5.74 -2.92
CA ARG A 167 -20.13 -6.55 -1.83
C ARG A 167 -20.19 -8.03 -2.21
N SER A 168 -19.85 -8.90 -1.27
CA SER A 168 -20.14 -10.33 -1.32
C SER A 168 -20.63 -10.79 0.06
N GLY A 169 -21.92 -11.08 0.19
CA GLY A 169 -22.53 -11.41 1.49
C GLY A 169 -22.37 -10.24 2.50
N ASN A 170 -21.72 -10.53 3.64
CA ASN A 170 -21.43 -9.54 4.69
C ASN A 170 -20.06 -8.88 4.50
N GLU A 171 -19.26 -9.35 3.57
CA GLU A 171 -17.96 -8.80 3.26
C GLU A 171 -18.07 -7.61 2.30
N ALA A 172 -17.17 -6.68 2.41
CA ALA A 172 -16.97 -5.60 1.47
C ALA A 172 -15.57 -5.70 0.87
N PHE A 173 -15.44 -5.15 -0.31
CA PHE A 173 -14.19 -5.06 -1.04
C PHE A 173 -14.02 -3.59 -1.45
N ILE A 174 -12.95 -2.94 -1.05
CA ILE A 174 -12.69 -1.53 -1.34
C ILE A 174 -11.44 -1.38 -2.19
N ASP A 175 -11.43 -0.40 -3.09
CA ASP A 175 -10.25 -0.04 -3.87
C ASP A 175 -9.61 1.29 -3.38
N GLY A 176 -8.53 1.70 -4.02
CA GLY A 176 -7.83 2.94 -3.65
C GLY A 176 -8.68 4.20 -3.78
N ARG A 177 -9.68 4.21 -4.69
CA ARG A 177 -10.60 5.34 -4.86
C ARG A 177 -11.54 5.50 -3.69
N TYR A 178 -11.92 4.39 -3.01
CA TYR A 178 -12.66 4.46 -1.76
C TYR A 178 -11.88 5.26 -0.72
N VAL A 179 -10.61 4.89 -0.50
CA VAL A 179 -9.75 5.60 0.46
C VAL A 179 -9.59 7.06 0.05
N GLU A 180 -9.27 7.34 -1.22
CA GLU A 180 -9.09 8.71 -1.75
C GLU A 180 -10.32 9.62 -1.51
N ASN A 181 -11.53 9.07 -1.62
CA ASN A 181 -12.76 9.85 -1.46
C ASN A 181 -13.24 9.98 -0.02
N HIS A 182 -12.69 9.20 0.92
CA HIS A 182 -13.09 9.20 2.34
C HIS A 182 -12.03 9.72 3.31
N ILE A 183 -10.81 10.01 2.84
CA ILE A 183 -9.81 10.65 3.68
C ILE A 183 -10.24 12.08 4.05
N THR A 184 -9.96 12.49 5.27
CA THR A 184 -10.35 13.81 5.82
C THR A 184 -9.24 14.84 5.77
N SER A 185 -8.01 14.44 5.44
CA SER A 185 -6.85 15.33 5.33
C SER A 185 -5.87 14.80 4.29
N ALA A 186 -4.90 15.62 3.92
CA ALA A 186 -3.88 15.24 2.94
C ALA A 186 -3.06 14.03 3.41
N LEU A 187 -2.68 13.18 2.47
CA LEU A 187 -1.76 12.07 2.70
C LEU A 187 -0.33 12.58 2.83
N ASP A 188 0.46 11.91 3.65
CA ASP A 188 1.89 12.16 3.81
C ASP A 188 2.74 11.26 2.89
N ASN A 189 2.23 10.95 1.71
CA ASN A 189 2.87 10.05 0.73
C ASN A 189 3.33 8.71 1.36
N PRO A 190 2.46 7.96 2.00
CA PRO A 190 2.85 6.74 2.70
C PRO A 190 3.41 5.70 1.74
N PHE A 191 4.42 4.97 2.20
CA PHE A 191 4.79 3.71 1.57
C PHE A 191 3.68 2.69 1.85
N VAL A 192 3.10 2.11 0.80
CA VAL A 192 2.02 1.12 0.93
C VAL A 192 2.52 -0.26 0.52
N TRP A 193 2.53 -1.19 1.47
CA TRP A 193 2.80 -2.60 1.24
C TRP A 193 1.50 -3.39 1.23
N MET A 194 1.21 -4.10 0.16
CA MET A 194 -0.01 -4.89 0.02
C MET A 194 0.34 -6.39 -0.09
N ALA A 195 0.15 -7.11 1.01
CA ALA A 195 0.19 -8.57 1.05
C ALA A 195 -1.23 -9.10 0.78
N ILE A 196 -1.62 -9.07 -0.47
CA ILE A 196 -2.93 -9.51 -0.95
C ILE A 196 -2.78 -10.43 -2.17
N CYS A 197 -3.61 -11.45 -2.28
CA CYS A 197 -3.60 -12.43 -3.39
C CYS A 197 -5.01 -12.60 -3.98
#